data_bf175e1b83d23d5ab57c9357fec0a6de
#
_entry.id   bf175e1b83d23d5ab57c9357fec0a6de
#
_cell.length_a   1.000
_cell.length_b   1.000
_cell.length_c   1.000
_cell.angle_alpha   90.00
_cell.angle_beta   90.00
_cell.angle_gamma   90.00
#
_symmetry.space_group_name_H-M   'P 1'
#
loop_
_entity.id
_entity.type
_entity.pdbx_description
1 polymer ?
#
loop_
_entity_poly.entity_id
_entity_poly.type
_entity_poly.pdbx_seq_one_letter_code
_entity_poly.pdbx_strand_id
1 'polypeptide(L)'
;VYKRQTLASFISISGGASVGIYGPLVHFGATVSSFIRRQTFVPKIPHDIIIGSGVAAAISAGFGAPLAGIIFAHETVLRHFSMRAVAALAIASMVANYSASEIGIVSPPLLLTAIPFEMSDILTSLALIGPLAAIVAIIFMKSMIYLGSVPSKLKLQIWQAPIIAGFACGLCGMIFSEILGLGTETLISVITNEQNLAYLFALLIGKLILTSIC
;
A
#
# COMPACT_ATOMS: atom_id res chain seq x y z
N VAL A 1 9.03 5.30 -18.11
CA VAL A 1 7.71 5.45 -17.45
C VAL A 1 7.86 5.33 -15.94
N TYR A 2 8.45 4.26 -15.42
CA TYR A 2 8.54 3.99 -13.96
C TYR A 2 9.22 5.11 -13.14
N LYS A 3 10.32 5.71 -13.63
CA LYS A 3 11.02 6.79 -12.90
C LYS A 3 10.13 8.01 -12.63
N ARG A 4 9.36 8.43 -13.65
CA ARG A 4 8.44 9.58 -13.51
C ARG A 4 7.30 9.25 -12.56
N GLN A 5 6.78 8.03 -12.63
CA GLN A 5 5.70 7.56 -11.77
C GLN A 5 6.16 7.46 -10.31
N THR A 6 7.38 6.94 -10.06
CA THR A 6 7.96 6.88 -8.72
C THR A 6 8.09 8.29 -8.12
N LEU A 7 8.64 9.26 -8.87
CA LEU A 7 8.77 10.64 -8.39
C LEU A 7 7.41 11.29 -8.12
N ALA A 8 6.44 11.13 -9.02
CA ALA A 8 5.10 11.65 -8.82
C ALA A 8 4.44 11.05 -7.57
N SER A 9 4.62 9.75 -7.33
CA SER A 9 4.09 9.07 -6.15
C SER A 9 4.74 9.57 -4.86
N PHE A 10 6.07 9.80 -4.84
CA PHE A 10 6.75 10.39 -3.69
C PHE A 10 6.22 11.78 -3.36
N ILE A 11 6.07 12.64 -4.37
CA ILE A 11 5.53 14.01 -4.19
C ILE A 11 4.09 13.93 -3.66
N SER A 12 3.26 13.04 -4.20
CA SER A 12 1.87 12.87 -3.77
C SER A 12 1.78 12.41 -2.31
N ILE A 13 2.56 11.40 -1.91
CA ILE A 13 2.55 10.88 -0.54
C ILE A 13 3.09 11.91 0.45
N SER A 14 4.21 12.57 0.13
CA SER A 14 4.77 13.62 0.99
C SER A 14 3.87 14.83 1.12
N GLY A 15 3.01 15.09 0.12
CA GLY A 15 1.96 16.09 0.16
C GLY A 15 0.72 15.71 0.97
N GLY A 16 0.71 14.54 1.63
CA GLY A 16 -0.41 14.10 2.47
C GLY A 16 -1.60 13.51 1.70
N ALA A 17 -1.43 13.17 0.42
CA ALA A 17 -2.51 12.54 -0.35
C ALA A 17 -2.99 11.25 0.33
N SER A 18 -4.30 11.02 0.32
CA SER A 18 -4.93 9.83 0.90
C SER A 18 -4.76 8.62 -0.02
N VAL A 19 -3.52 8.17 -0.21
CA VAL A 19 -3.16 7.05 -1.10
C VAL A 19 -2.32 6.02 -0.38
N GLY A 20 -2.39 4.77 -0.88
CA GLY A 20 -1.59 3.68 -0.34
C GLY A 20 -0.14 3.70 -0.85
N ILE A 21 0.77 3.09 -0.08
CA ILE A 21 2.19 2.98 -0.42
C ILE A 21 2.53 1.80 -1.35
N TYR A 22 1.63 0.86 -1.57
CA TYR A 22 1.89 -0.35 -2.36
C TYR A 22 2.40 -0.04 -3.77
N GLY A 23 1.64 0.74 -4.52
CA GLY A 23 2.01 1.13 -5.88
C GLY A 23 3.39 1.78 -5.95
N PRO A 24 3.63 2.85 -5.19
CA PRO A 24 4.93 3.50 -5.10
C PRO A 24 6.08 2.58 -4.73
N LEU A 25 5.91 1.69 -3.74
CA LEU A 25 6.95 0.73 -3.33
C LEU A 25 7.29 -0.27 -4.44
N VAL A 26 6.27 -0.83 -5.10
CA VAL A 26 6.47 -1.74 -6.24
C VAL A 26 7.23 -1.05 -7.37
N HIS A 27 6.83 0.16 -7.74
CA HIS A 27 7.50 0.93 -8.78
C HIS A 27 8.93 1.34 -8.39
N PHE A 28 9.16 1.67 -7.15
CA PHE A 28 10.49 1.99 -6.63
C PHE A 28 11.39 0.76 -6.69
N GLY A 29 10.97 -0.38 -6.13
CA GLY A 29 11.70 -1.63 -6.15
C GLY A 29 12.04 -2.10 -7.57
N ALA A 30 11.06 -2.05 -8.48
CA ALA A 30 11.25 -2.37 -9.89
C ALA A 30 12.22 -1.41 -10.59
N THR A 31 12.21 -0.12 -10.24
CA THR A 31 13.10 0.89 -10.83
C THR A 31 14.54 0.67 -10.38
N VAL A 32 14.75 0.47 -9.07
CA VAL A 32 16.08 0.24 -8.49
C VAL A 32 16.71 -1.03 -9.05
N SER A 33 15.99 -2.13 -9.06
CA SER A 33 16.49 -3.40 -9.57
C SER A 33 16.77 -3.35 -11.08
N SER A 34 15.95 -2.66 -11.85
CA SER A 34 16.20 -2.40 -13.28
C SER A 34 17.44 -1.53 -13.51
N PHE A 35 17.69 -0.57 -12.62
CA PHE A 35 18.89 0.27 -12.67
C PHE A 35 20.14 -0.54 -12.34
N ILE A 36 20.13 -1.32 -11.26
CA ILE A 36 21.23 -2.19 -10.85
C ILE A 36 21.61 -3.15 -11.98
N ARG A 37 20.63 -3.76 -12.63
CA ARG A 37 20.88 -4.65 -13.77
C ARG A 37 21.65 -3.98 -14.92
N ARG A 38 21.41 -2.69 -15.17
CA ARG A 38 22.09 -1.97 -16.24
C ARG A 38 23.55 -1.65 -15.92
N GLN A 39 23.88 -1.55 -14.63
CA GLN A 39 25.21 -1.16 -14.16
C GLN A 39 26.14 -2.36 -13.91
N THR A 40 25.57 -3.53 -13.66
CA THR A 40 26.33 -4.67 -13.18
C THR A 40 26.54 -5.76 -14.22
N PHE A 41 27.68 -6.41 -14.10
CA PHE A 41 28.04 -7.69 -14.71
C PHE A 41 27.17 -8.85 -14.16
N VAL A 42 25.87 -8.69 -14.04
CA VAL A 42 25.00 -9.78 -13.57
C VAL A 42 24.74 -10.72 -14.76
N PRO A 43 25.55 -11.77 -14.93
CA PRO A 43 25.39 -12.64 -16.06
C PRO A 43 24.22 -13.58 -15.82
N LYS A 44 23.31 -13.66 -16.79
CA LYS A 44 22.36 -14.77 -16.97
C LYS A 44 21.21 -14.91 -15.96
N ILE A 45 20.95 -13.94 -15.07
CA ILE A 45 19.73 -13.95 -14.28
C ILE A 45 18.58 -13.38 -15.14
N PRO A 46 17.45 -14.09 -15.25
CA PRO A 46 16.26 -13.61 -15.94
C PRO A 46 15.79 -12.24 -15.41
N HIS A 47 15.32 -11.39 -16.32
CA HIS A 47 14.96 -10.01 -15.98
C HIS A 47 13.82 -9.91 -14.97
N ASP A 48 12.86 -10.80 -15.09
CA ASP A 48 11.73 -10.96 -14.22
C ASP A 48 12.14 -11.27 -12.77
N ILE A 49 13.12 -12.15 -12.57
CA ILE A 49 13.65 -12.47 -11.24
C ILE A 49 14.32 -11.25 -10.59
N ILE A 50 15.09 -10.47 -11.36
CA ILE A 50 15.75 -9.27 -10.82
C ILE A 50 14.72 -8.23 -10.42
N ILE A 51 13.71 -7.99 -11.27
CA ILE A 51 12.62 -7.05 -10.93
C ILE A 51 11.82 -7.58 -9.73
N GLY A 52 11.48 -8.88 -9.74
CA GLY A 52 10.78 -9.52 -8.63
C GLY A 52 11.53 -9.38 -7.31
N SER A 53 12.87 -9.57 -7.31
CA SER A 53 13.69 -9.41 -6.11
C SER A 53 13.63 -7.98 -5.56
N GLY A 54 13.69 -6.96 -6.45
CA GLY A 54 13.57 -5.57 -6.01
C GLY A 54 12.18 -5.23 -5.49
N VAL A 55 11.13 -5.79 -6.08
CA VAL A 55 9.76 -5.62 -5.58
C VAL A 55 9.57 -6.33 -4.25
N ALA A 56 10.07 -7.57 -4.10
CA ALA A 56 10.04 -8.32 -2.84
C ALA A 56 10.75 -7.55 -1.71
N ALA A 57 11.94 -7.00 -2.02
CA ALA A 57 12.70 -6.18 -1.09
C ALA A 57 11.94 -4.91 -0.66
N ALA A 58 11.33 -4.20 -1.60
CA ALA A 58 10.60 -2.96 -1.30
C ALA A 58 9.34 -3.22 -0.45
N ILE A 59 8.57 -4.25 -0.77
CA ILE A 59 7.39 -4.66 0.03
C ILE A 59 7.83 -5.11 1.43
N SER A 60 8.88 -5.92 1.50
CA SER A 60 9.41 -6.40 2.78
C SER A 60 9.87 -5.26 3.70
N ALA A 61 10.62 -4.32 3.17
CA ALA A 61 11.11 -3.16 3.93
C ALA A 61 9.96 -2.21 4.34
N GLY A 62 8.97 -2.01 3.46
CA GLY A 62 7.87 -1.07 3.72
C GLY A 62 6.83 -1.59 4.72
N PHE A 63 6.67 -2.91 4.82
CA PHE A 63 5.64 -3.52 5.68
C PHE A 63 6.21 -4.39 6.81
N GLY A 64 7.53 -4.55 6.91
CA GLY A 64 8.13 -5.44 7.89
C GLY A 64 7.77 -6.92 7.68
N ALA A 65 7.42 -7.32 6.45
CA ALA A 65 6.82 -8.61 6.14
C ALA A 65 7.59 -9.37 5.03
N PRO A 66 8.71 -10.03 5.34
CA PRO A 66 9.56 -10.69 4.36
C PRO A 66 8.85 -11.76 3.53
N LEU A 67 8.06 -12.60 4.18
CA LEU A 67 7.33 -13.67 3.49
C LEU A 67 6.26 -13.11 2.53
N ALA A 68 5.54 -12.07 2.96
CA ALA A 68 4.57 -11.40 2.11
C ALA A 68 5.22 -10.78 0.87
N GLY A 69 6.40 -10.17 1.02
CA GLY A 69 7.18 -9.63 -0.09
C GLY A 69 7.54 -10.69 -1.14
N ILE A 70 7.96 -11.89 -0.70
CA ILE A 70 8.29 -13.01 -1.58
C ILE A 70 7.05 -13.49 -2.34
N ILE A 71 5.95 -13.74 -1.62
CA ILE A 71 4.69 -14.21 -2.23
C ILE A 71 4.14 -13.19 -3.20
N PHE A 72 4.12 -11.91 -2.82
CA PHE A 72 3.66 -10.82 -3.66
C PHE A 72 4.45 -10.73 -4.98
N ALA A 73 5.78 -10.87 -4.93
CA ALA A 73 6.61 -10.85 -6.12
C ALA A 73 6.35 -12.04 -7.05
N HIS A 74 6.11 -13.23 -6.49
CA HIS A 74 5.71 -14.39 -7.28
C HIS A 74 4.36 -14.18 -7.98
N GLU A 75 3.38 -13.67 -7.27
CA GLU A 75 2.02 -13.52 -7.77
C GLU A 75 1.89 -12.37 -8.77
N THR A 76 2.45 -11.21 -8.46
CA THR A 76 2.22 -10.00 -9.25
C THR A 76 3.26 -9.74 -10.33
N VAL A 77 4.54 -10.06 -10.07
CA VAL A 77 5.64 -9.76 -10.99
C VAL A 77 5.95 -10.96 -11.87
N LEU A 78 6.24 -12.11 -11.28
CA LEU A 78 6.55 -13.32 -12.04
C LEU A 78 5.31 -13.95 -12.68
N ARG A 79 4.16 -13.89 -12.01
CA ARG A 79 2.89 -14.51 -12.41
C ARG A 79 2.97 -16.05 -12.55
N HIS A 80 4.01 -16.66 -12.04
CA HIS A 80 4.21 -18.10 -11.96
C HIS A 80 5.12 -18.41 -10.79
N PHE A 81 4.95 -19.59 -10.21
CA PHE A 81 5.85 -20.05 -9.16
C PHE A 81 7.13 -20.60 -9.76
N SER A 82 8.27 -20.04 -9.38
CA SER A 82 9.59 -20.45 -9.87
C SER A 82 10.52 -20.77 -8.72
N MET A 83 10.90 -22.02 -8.55
CA MET A 83 11.87 -22.45 -7.52
C MET A 83 13.23 -21.73 -7.67
N ARG A 84 13.64 -21.38 -8.89
CA ARG A 84 14.88 -20.63 -9.14
C ARG A 84 14.80 -19.19 -8.62
N ALA A 85 13.61 -18.62 -8.59
CA ALA A 85 13.40 -17.26 -8.11
C ALA A 85 13.34 -17.18 -6.58
N VAL A 86 12.84 -18.24 -5.90
CA VAL A 86 12.60 -18.23 -4.45
C VAL A 86 13.81 -17.77 -3.66
N ALA A 87 14.99 -18.32 -3.94
CA ALA A 87 16.21 -17.97 -3.21
C ALA A 87 16.58 -16.50 -3.39
N ALA A 88 16.52 -15.98 -4.63
CA ALA A 88 16.85 -14.60 -4.92
C ALA A 88 15.86 -13.62 -4.27
N LEU A 89 14.56 -13.92 -4.35
CA LEU A 89 13.52 -13.12 -3.72
C LEU A 89 13.63 -13.15 -2.19
N ALA A 90 13.90 -14.33 -1.62
CA ALA A 90 14.05 -14.50 -0.17
C ALA A 90 15.23 -13.71 0.39
N ILE A 91 16.40 -13.84 -0.24
CA ILE A 91 17.59 -13.09 0.18
C ILE A 91 17.34 -11.59 0.09
N ALA A 92 16.82 -11.11 -1.04
CA ALA A 92 16.55 -9.69 -1.23
C ALA A 92 15.53 -9.16 -0.21
N SER A 93 14.46 -9.91 0.04
CA SER A 93 13.40 -9.58 1.00
C SER A 93 13.93 -9.53 2.43
N MET A 94 14.67 -10.56 2.87
CA MET A 94 15.20 -10.64 4.23
C MET A 94 16.25 -9.57 4.51
N VAL A 95 17.19 -9.34 3.57
CA VAL A 95 18.20 -8.30 3.72
C VAL A 95 17.57 -6.91 3.77
N ALA A 96 16.57 -6.65 2.94
CA ALA A 96 15.87 -5.37 2.94
C ALA A 96 15.11 -5.14 4.25
N ASN A 97 14.43 -6.16 4.77
CA ASN A 97 13.74 -6.07 6.06
C ASN A 97 14.70 -5.83 7.21
N TYR A 98 15.78 -6.58 7.25
CA TYR A 98 16.81 -6.39 8.28
C TYR A 98 17.42 -4.99 8.21
N SER A 99 17.77 -4.52 7.02
CA SER A 99 18.32 -3.17 6.85
C SER A 99 17.31 -2.08 7.26
N ALA A 100 16.02 -2.26 6.95
CA ALA A 100 14.97 -1.34 7.35
C ALA A 100 14.79 -1.29 8.87
N SER A 101 14.89 -2.44 9.55
CA SER A 101 14.79 -2.52 11.01
C SER A 101 15.97 -1.84 11.70
N GLU A 102 17.18 -1.99 11.20
CA GLU A 102 18.37 -1.33 11.75
C GLU A 102 18.31 0.20 11.61
N ILE A 103 17.68 0.70 10.55
CA ILE A 103 17.49 2.15 10.32
C ILE A 103 16.30 2.70 11.12
N GLY A 104 15.51 1.84 11.76
CA GLY A 104 14.33 2.23 12.53
C GLY A 104 13.11 2.60 11.69
N ILE A 105 13.06 2.14 10.42
CA ILE A 105 11.94 2.43 9.48
C ILE A 105 10.82 1.38 9.60
N VAL A 106 10.97 0.38 10.45
CA VAL A 106 9.94 -0.67 10.60
C VAL A 106 8.67 -0.06 11.20
N SER A 107 7.55 -0.31 10.54
CA SER A 107 6.23 -0.02 11.12
C SER A 107 6.15 -0.63 12.52
N PRO A 108 5.76 0.14 13.54
CA PRO A 108 5.67 -0.38 14.89
C PRO A 108 4.80 -1.64 14.87
N PRO A 109 5.25 -2.73 15.50
CA PRO A 109 4.41 -3.91 15.59
C PRO A 109 3.10 -3.50 16.28
N LEU A 110 1.97 -3.88 15.69
CA LEU A 110 0.69 -3.77 16.35
C LEU A 110 0.78 -4.62 17.63
N LEU A 111 1.09 -3.98 18.75
CA LEU A 111 1.09 -4.61 20.06
C LEU A 111 -0.38 -4.86 20.43
N LEU A 112 -0.94 -5.90 19.85
CA LEU A 112 -2.20 -6.42 20.30
C LEU A 112 -1.96 -7.04 21.67
N THR A 113 -2.47 -6.41 22.72
CA THR A 113 -2.60 -7.06 24.02
C THR A 113 -3.36 -8.37 23.79
N ALA A 114 -2.74 -9.48 24.19
CA ALA A 114 -3.34 -10.79 24.02
C ALA A 114 -4.65 -10.85 24.83
N ILE A 115 -5.75 -10.53 24.18
CA ILE A 115 -7.08 -10.77 24.72
C ILE A 115 -7.35 -12.25 24.48
N PRO A 116 -7.65 -13.04 25.52
CA PRO A 116 -7.99 -14.44 25.35
C PRO A 116 -9.33 -14.52 24.59
N PHE A 117 -9.26 -14.84 23.31
CA PHE A 117 -10.43 -15.11 22.48
C PHE A 117 -10.69 -16.60 22.43
N GLU A 118 -11.95 -16.99 22.58
CA GLU A 118 -12.37 -18.34 22.25
C GLU A 118 -12.43 -18.49 20.71
N MET A 119 -12.08 -19.66 20.21
CA MET A 119 -12.08 -19.93 18.76
C MET A 119 -13.47 -19.72 18.13
N SER A 120 -14.54 -19.98 18.90
CA SER A 120 -15.93 -19.75 18.52
C SER A 120 -16.23 -18.28 18.21
N ASP A 121 -15.69 -17.36 19.03
CA ASP A 121 -15.93 -15.92 18.88
C ASP A 121 -15.21 -15.39 17.64
N ILE A 122 -14.00 -15.90 17.39
CA ILE A 122 -13.23 -15.55 16.19
C ILE A 122 -13.99 -16.01 14.92
N LEU A 123 -14.48 -17.25 14.89
CA LEU A 123 -15.19 -17.76 13.73
C LEU A 123 -16.50 -17.01 13.46
N THR A 124 -17.25 -16.69 14.50
CA THR A 124 -18.51 -15.93 14.38
C THR A 124 -18.22 -14.50 13.88
N SER A 125 -17.22 -13.84 14.43
CA SER A 125 -16.80 -12.51 14.01
C SER A 125 -16.34 -12.49 12.55
N LEU A 126 -15.52 -13.47 12.13
CA LEU A 126 -15.06 -13.59 10.75
C LEU A 126 -16.20 -13.84 9.76
N ALA A 127 -17.19 -14.63 10.15
CA ALA A 127 -18.36 -14.91 9.31
C ALA A 127 -19.21 -13.66 9.03
N LEU A 128 -19.24 -12.70 9.96
CA LEU A 128 -19.92 -11.42 9.79
C LEU A 128 -19.05 -10.35 9.12
N ILE A 129 -17.82 -10.20 9.55
CA ILE A 129 -16.91 -9.17 9.07
C ILE A 129 -16.48 -9.44 7.62
N GLY A 130 -16.29 -10.71 7.24
CA GLY A 130 -15.87 -11.09 5.89
C GLY A 130 -16.81 -10.55 4.79
N PRO A 131 -18.11 -10.87 4.82
CA PRO A 131 -19.07 -10.34 3.85
C PRO A 131 -19.19 -8.81 3.88
N LEU A 132 -19.15 -8.19 5.06
CA LEU A 132 -19.18 -6.73 5.18
C LEU A 132 -17.95 -6.08 4.54
N ALA A 133 -16.77 -6.61 4.81
CA ALA A 133 -15.53 -6.15 4.19
C ALA A 133 -15.56 -6.32 2.66
N ALA A 134 -16.11 -7.44 2.17
CA ALA A 134 -16.28 -7.67 0.74
C ALA A 134 -17.21 -6.63 0.07
N ILE A 135 -18.32 -6.28 0.72
CA ILE A 135 -19.24 -5.23 0.23
C ILE A 135 -18.52 -3.88 0.16
N VAL A 136 -17.80 -3.50 1.22
CA VAL A 136 -17.02 -2.25 1.25
C VAL A 136 -15.96 -2.24 0.16
N ALA A 137 -15.24 -3.35 -0.05
CA ALA A 137 -14.24 -3.48 -1.10
C ALA A 137 -14.85 -3.32 -2.51
N ILE A 138 -16.04 -3.90 -2.76
CA ILE A 138 -16.75 -3.76 -4.04
C ILE A 138 -17.15 -2.29 -4.27
N ILE A 139 -17.68 -1.63 -3.24
CA ILE A 139 -18.06 -0.21 -3.31
C ILE A 139 -16.83 0.63 -3.62
N PHE A 140 -15.71 0.37 -2.92
CA PHE A 140 -14.46 1.08 -3.13
C PHE A 140 -13.91 0.90 -4.55
N MET A 141 -13.85 -0.32 -5.06
CA MET A 141 -13.40 -0.58 -6.43
C MET A 141 -14.27 0.13 -7.47
N LYS A 142 -15.60 0.08 -7.30
CA LYS A 142 -16.52 0.77 -8.21
C LYS A 142 -16.36 2.29 -8.13
N SER A 143 -16.16 2.85 -6.94
CA SER A 143 -15.94 4.29 -6.77
C SER A 143 -14.63 4.74 -7.41
N MET A 144 -13.54 3.98 -7.26
CA MET A 144 -12.27 4.26 -7.94
C MET A 144 -12.40 4.28 -9.48
N ILE A 145 -13.08 3.26 -10.04
CA ILE A 145 -13.30 3.19 -11.50
C ILE A 145 -14.15 4.37 -11.96
N TYR A 146 -15.22 4.69 -11.25
CA TYR A 146 -16.13 5.78 -11.57
C TYR A 146 -15.43 7.14 -11.48
N LEU A 147 -14.82 7.45 -10.36
CA LEU A 147 -14.14 8.73 -10.12
C LEU A 147 -12.90 8.89 -11.01
N GLY A 148 -12.14 7.82 -11.26
CA GLY A 148 -11.04 7.83 -12.23
C GLY A 148 -11.48 8.14 -13.67
N SER A 149 -12.75 7.91 -14.01
CA SER A 149 -13.32 8.27 -15.32
C SER A 149 -13.84 9.72 -15.41
N VAL A 150 -14.05 10.38 -14.27
CA VAL A 150 -14.64 11.73 -14.20
C VAL A 150 -13.80 12.80 -14.91
N PRO A 151 -12.46 12.87 -14.73
CA PRO A 151 -11.64 13.86 -15.41
C PRO A 151 -11.77 13.80 -16.94
N SER A 152 -11.84 12.59 -17.50
CA SER A 152 -12.01 12.40 -18.94
C SER A 152 -13.41 12.81 -19.43
N LYS A 153 -14.46 12.54 -18.66
CA LYS A 153 -15.84 12.95 -18.96
C LYS A 153 -16.00 14.46 -18.91
N LEU A 154 -15.35 15.12 -17.97
CA LEU A 154 -15.36 16.59 -17.81
C LEU A 154 -14.36 17.29 -18.75
N LYS A 155 -13.62 16.51 -19.59
CA LYS A 155 -12.59 17.05 -20.50
C LYS A 155 -11.57 17.91 -19.79
N LEU A 156 -11.22 17.56 -18.53
CA LEU A 156 -10.22 18.28 -17.76
C LEU A 156 -8.83 18.07 -18.37
N GLN A 157 -8.01 19.10 -18.30
CA GLN A 157 -6.60 18.99 -18.69
C GLN A 157 -5.84 18.12 -17.66
N ILE A 158 -4.78 17.45 -18.10
CA ILE A 158 -4.00 16.50 -17.28
C ILE A 158 -3.54 17.09 -15.94
N TRP A 159 -3.26 18.37 -15.89
CA TRP A 159 -2.78 19.07 -14.69
C TRP A 159 -3.91 19.54 -13.76
N GLN A 160 -5.15 19.67 -14.24
CA GLN A 160 -6.29 20.18 -13.45
C GLN A 160 -6.79 19.11 -12.46
N ALA A 161 -6.83 17.84 -12.87
CA ALA A 161 -7.31 16.75 -12.02
C ALA A 161 -6.47 16.61 -10.72
N PRO A 162 -5.12 16.57 -10.74
CA PRO A 162 -4.33 16.51 -9.51
C PRO A 162 -4.49 17.74 -8.61
N ILE A 163 -4.69 18.92 -9.18
CA ILE A 163 -4.92 20.15 -8.40
C ILE A 163 -6.25 20.07 -7.66
N ILE A 164 -7.31 19.66 -8.34
CA ILE A 164 -8.64 19.52 -7.73
C ILE A 164 -8.59 18.44 -6.63
N ALA A 165 -7.96 17.30 -6.90
CA ALA A 165 -7.79 16.24 -5.92
C ALA A 165 -6.98 16.70 -4.70
N GLY A 166 -5.87 17.39 -4.92
CA GLY A 166 -5.04 17.94 -3.83
C GLY A 166 -5.78 18.97 -2.99
N PHE A 167 -6.57 19.85 -3.63
CA PHE A 167 -7.38 20.83 -2.93
C PHE A 167 -8.49 20.16 -2.10
N ALA A 168 -9.17 19.17 -2.66
CA ALA A 168 -10.16 18.37 -1.93
C ALA A 168 -9.55 17.64 -0.73
N CYS A 169 -8.37 17.02 -0.92
CA CYS A 169 -7.59 16.39 0.15
C CYS A 169 -7.24 17.39 1.26
N GLY A 170 -6.74 18.57 0.89
CA GLY A 170 -6.35 19.61 1.85
C GLY A 170 -7.54 20.12 2.67
N LEU A 171 -8.69 20.40 2.04
CA LEU A 171 -9.90 20.80 2.74
C LEU A 171 -10.43 19.75 3.69
N CYS A 172 -10.51 18.49 3.24
CA CYS A 172 -10.95 17.39 4.09
C CYS A 172 -9.96 17.14 5.25
N GLY A 173 -8.66 17.26 4.98
CA GLY A 173 -7.61 17.11 5.99
C GLY A 173 -7.61 18.18 7.07
N MET A 174 -8.13 19.38 6.79
CA MET A 174 -8.31 20.42 7.82
C MET A 174 -9.43 20.07 8.81
N ILE A 175 -10.41 19.25 8.40
CA ILE A 175 -11.53 18.84 9.25
C ILE A 175 -11.21 17.50 9.95
N PHE A 176 -10.61 16.58 9.21
CA PHE A 176 -10.26 15.23 9.66
C PHE A 176 -8.82 14.91 9.25
N SER A 177 -7.87 15.24 10.11
CA SER A 177 -6.44 14.99 9.86
C SER A 177 -6.13 13.50 9.66
N GLU A 178 -6.90 12.62 10.31
CA GLU A 178 -6.76 11.16 10.25
C GLU A 178 -7.07 10.56 8.88
N ILE A 179 -7.75 11.30 8.00
CA ILE A 179 -8.04 10.83 6.63
C ILE A 179 -6.81 10.95 5.73
N LEU A 180 -5.87 11.85 6.05
CA LEU A 180 -4.67 12.05 5.26
C LEU A 180 -3.67 10.89 5.39
N GLY A 181 -2.85 10.74 4.37
CA GLY A 181 -1.77 9.74 4.35
C GLY A 181 -2.27 8.30 4.43
N LEU A 182 -1.47 7.43 5.05
CA LEU A 182 -1.70 5.98 5.14
C LEU A 182 -2.79 5.60 6.15
N GLY A 183 -2.98 6.40 7.19
CA GLY A 183 -3.92 6.10 8.28
C GLY A 183 -3.42 5.05 9.28
N THR A 184 -2.12 4.76 9.31
CA THR A 184 -1.53 3.83 10.30
C THR A 184 -1.65 4.36 11.73
N GLU A 185 -1.46 5.65 11.94
CA GLU A 185 -1.63 6.30 13.23
C GLU A 185 -3.09 6.23 13.69
N THR A 186 -4.02 6.45 12.77
CA THR A 186 -5.46 6.30 13.03
C THR A 186 -5.81 4.87 13.43
N LEU A 187 -5.23 3.87 12.74
CA LEU A 187 -5.45 2.47 13.10
C LEU A 187 -4.97 2.17 14.51
N ILE A 188 -3.80 2.66 14.91
CA ILE A 188 -3.27 2.51 16.26
C ILE A 188 -4.20 3.20 17.27
N SER A 189 -4.63 4.42 17.00
CA SER A 189 -5.53 5.16 17.89
C SER A 189 -6.90 4.50 18.06
N VAL A 190 -7.41 3.86 17.02
CA VAL A 190 -8.68 3.11 17.07
C VAL A 190 -8.55 1.85 17.93
N ILE A 191 -7.38 1.17 17.88
CA ILE A 191 -7.13 -0.04 18.69
C ILE A 191 -6.88 0.30 20.16
N THR A 192 -6.24 1.44 20.44
CA THR A 192 -5.87 1.83 21.81
C THR A 192 -6.93 2.65 22.54
N ASN A 193 -7.79 3.33 21.82
CA ASN A 193 -8.84 4.20 22.39
C ASN A 193 -10.22 3.74 21.94
N GLU A 194 -11.17 3.77 22.85
CA GLU A 194 -12.59 3.56 22.52
C GLU A 194 -13.11 4.76 21.72
N GLN A 195 -13.11 4.64 20.41
CA GLN A 195 -13.62 5.67 19.50
C GLN A 195 -15.14 5.52 19.33
N ASN A 196 -15.83 6.63 19.17
CA ASN A 196 -17.26 6.62 18.89
C ASN A 196 -17.52 5.98 17.52
N LEU A 197 -18.45 5.02 17.48
CA LEU A 197 -18.81 4.27 16.27
C LEU A 197 -19.22 5.21 15.11
N ALA A 198 -19.96 6.28 15.41
CA ALA A 198 -20.36 7.26 14.41
C ALA A 198 -19.15 7.98 13.77
N TYR A 199 -18.13 8.28 14.58
CA TYR A 199 -16.87 8.87 14.11
C TYR A 199 -16.10 7.91 13.19
N LEU A 200 -16.01 6.63 13.55
CA LEU A 200 -15.37 5.61 12.73
C LEU A 200 -16.05 5.44 11.37
N PHE A 201 -17.39 5.47 11.34
CA PHE A 201 -18.14 5.45 10.08
C PHE A 201 -17.87 6.69 9.23
N ALA A 202 -17.80 7.87 9.84
CA ALA A 202 -17.46 9.10 9.10
C ALA A 202 -16.06 9.03 8.51
N LEU A 203 -15.06 8.53 9.27
CA LEU A 203 -13.70 8.31 8.79
C LEU A 203 -13.65 7.29 7.66
N LEU A 204 -14.39 6.19 7.76
CA LEU A 204 -14.45 5.16 6.72
C LEU A 204 -14.97 5.75 5.40
N ILE A 205 -16.12 6.46 5.46
CA ILE A 205 -16.72 7.07 4.27
C ILE A 205 -15.79 8.15 3.69
N GLY A 206 -15.24 9.01 4.55
CA GLY A 206 -14.29 10.05 4.14
C GLY A 206 -13.05 9.46 3.46
N LYS A 207 -12.47 8.41 4.05
CA LYS A 207 -11.30 7.72 3.46
C LYS A 207 -11.63 7.08 2.12
N LEU A 208 -12.78 6.39 1.99
CA LEU A 208 -13.22 5.79 0.74
C LEU A 208 -13.37 6.82 -0.37
N ILE A 209 -14.01 7.95 -0.09
CA ILE A 209 -14.23 9.02 -1.08
C ILE A 209 -12.90 9.67 -1.45
N LEU A 210 -12.10 10.05 -0.46
CA LEU A 210 -10.87 10.79 -0.68
C LEU A 210 -9.82 9.96 -1.42
N THR A 211 -9.64 8.71 -1.03
CA THR A 211 -8.74 7.78 -1.73
C THR A 211 -9.20 7.50 -3.17
N SER A 212 -10.51 7.57 -3.44
CA SER A 212 -11.03 7.39 -4.79
C SER A 212 -10.86 8.63 -5.68
N ILE A 213 -10.70 9.82 -5.09
CA ILE A 213 -10.46 11.08 -5.80
C ILE A 213 -8.97 11.28 -6.09
N CYS A 214 -8.10 10.83 -5.18
CA CYS A 214 -6.64 10.93 -5.30
C CYS A 214 -6.06 9.88 -6.24
#